data_c82b26136a2c8f2da962e94b111bcd71
#
_entry.id   c82b26136a2c8f2da962e94b111bcd71
#
_cell.length_a   1.000
_cell.length_b   1.000
_cell.length_c   1.000
_cell.angle_alpha   90.00
_cell.angle_beta   90.00
_cell.angle_gamma   90.00
#
_symmetry.space_group_name_H-M   'P 1'
#
loop_
_entity.id
_entity.type
_entity.pdbx_description
1 polymer ?
#
loop_
_entity_poly.entity_id
_entity_poly.type
_entity_poly.pdbx_seq_one_letter_code
_entity_poly.pdbx_strand_id
1 'polypeptide(L)'
;MADKIFPNWQAKNSELFSKHIITEQHSLHENELFSDEALARLIEKTPRSNYHVNTHDLVNISKSTWRDGEFGDLSGEQVLKAVRDGHIWINIQRPWEADKAYGDVLDQMFQEMQANVPSFTTMPDKNKMTILISSPKIKVFYHCDIPGQALWQIRGRKRVYIYPNSEPFLKNEEMEKIILGRIDEHDITYQEWYDDYAEILDLEPGTMSHWPINGPHRIENLDVMNVSLTTEHWNTDLRNHYAVRYANGLLRDSFGFKKLATPTSGFGLYARLALAGMHKISGLRKLKKMKYNVDFQVDPSQKIGFKDIPAYQLSK
;
A
#
# COMPACT_ATOMS: atom_id res chain seq x y z
N MET A 1 16.00 -20.23 17.80
CA MET A 1 14.85 -19.30 17.95
C MET A 1 14.97 -18.35 16.77
N ALA A 2 13.90 -18.07 16.05
CA ALA A 2 13.94 -17.03 15.03
C ALA A 2 14.34 -15.71 15.69
N ASP A 3 15.19 -14.93 15.01
CA ASP A 3 15.63 -13.65 15.53
C ASP A 3 14.42 -12.71 15.63
N LYS A 4 14.39 -11.88 16.68
CA LYS A 4 13.29 -10.94 16.88
C LYS A 4 13.28 -9.89 15.77
N ILE A 5 12.10 -9.65 15.22
CA ILE A 5 11.91 -8.59 14.22
C ILE A 5 12.04 -7.21 14.87
N PHE A 6 11.49 -7.02 16.07
CA PHE A 6 11.65 -5.77 16.84
C PHE A 6 12.63 -5.98 17.99
N PRO A 7 13.93 -5.69 17.81
CA PRO A 7 14.92 -5.89 18.86
C PRO A 7 14.68 -4.96 20.08
N ASN A 8 14.18 -3.74 19.85
CA ASN A 8 14.04 -2.69 20.85
C ASN A 8 12.78 -1.86 20.63
N TRP A 9 11.59 -2.43 20.86
CA TRP A 9 10.34 -1.68 20.76
C TRP A 9 10.25 -0.55 21.80
N GLN A 10 9.94 0.67 21.37
CA GLN A 10 9.79 1.81 22.26
C GLN A 10 8.41 1.80 22.93
N ALA A 11 8.36 1.72 24.28
CA ALA A 11 7.11 1.63 25.03
C ALA A 11 6.09 2.73 24.68
N LYS A 12 6.55 3.97 24.43
CA LYS A 12 5.66 5.08 24.00
C LYS A 12 4.89 4.76 22.72
N ASN A 13 5.48 4.01 21.80
CA ASN A 13 4.86 3.67 20.52
C ASN A 13 3.70 2.68 20.67
N SER A 14 3.65 1.92 21.77
CA SER A 14 2.48 1.08 22.09
C SER A 14 1.22 1.92 22.38
N GLU A 15 1.39 3.09 22.98
CA GLU A 15 0.29 4.03 23.28
C GLU A 15 -0.11 4.87 22.06
N LEU A 16 0.87 5.18 21.20
CA LEU A 16 0.71 6.04 20.01
C LEU A 16 0.20 5.27 18.79
N PHE A 17 0.35 3.94 18.76
CA PHE A 17 0.00 3.10 17.62
C PHE A 17 -1.43 3.35 17.15
N SER A 18 -1.61 3.47 15.83
CA SER A 18 -2.86 3.82 15.13
C SER A 18 -3.44 5.22 15.45
N LYS A 19 -2.85 5.98 16.34
CA LYS A 19 -3.29 7.34 16.73
C LYS A 19 -2.38 8.42 16.17
N HIS A 20 -1.09 8.12 16.11
CA HIS A 20 -0.05 9.03 15.66
C HIS A 20 0.92 8.32 14.73
N ILE A 21 1.73 9.09 14.02
CA ILE A 21 2.84 8.58 13.24
C ILE A 21 3.90 8.07 14.21
N ILE A 22 4.35 6.84 13.99
CA ILE A 22 5.43 6.23 14.76
C ILE A 22 6.47 5.63 13.84
N THR A 23 7.68 5.52 14.36
CA THR A 23 8.77 4.77 13.73
C THR A 23 9.37 3.79 14.73
N GLU A 24 9.73 2.59 14.26
CA GLU A 24 10.41 1.55 15.03
C GLU A 24 11.56 0.94 14.23
N GLN A 25 12.56 0.43 14.96
CA GLN A 25 13.65 -0.30 14.34
C GLN A 25 13.28 -1.79 14.20
N HIS A 26 13.65 -2.39 13.07
CA HIS A 26 13.43 -3.81 12.79
C HIS A 26 14.67 -4.47 12.19
N SER A 27 14.76 -5.79 12.31
CA SER A 27 15.89 -6.61 11.81
C SER A 27 15.65 -7.20 10.40
N LEU A 28 14.49 -6.99 9.79
CA LEU A 28 14.16 -7.59 8.49
C LEU A 28 15.12 -7.22 7.36
N HIS A 29 15.81 -6.08 7.46
CA HIS A 29 16.80 -5.65 6.48
C HIS A 29 18.05 -6.58 6.44
N GLU A 30 18.26 -7.40 7.47
CA GLU A 30 19.33 -8.40 7.56
C GLU A 30 18.85 -9.80 7.12
N ASN A 31 17.55 -9.97 6.84
CA ASN A 31 16.98 -11.26 6.50
C ASN A 31 17.30 -11.65 5.05
N GLU A 32 17.88 -12.84 4.85
CA GLU A 32 18.29 -13.38 3.55
C GLU A 32 17.15 -13.52 2.52
N LEU A 33 15.90 -13.55 2.95
CA LEU A 33 14.72 -13.51 2.04
C LEU A 33 14.66 -12.24 1.21
N PHE A 34 15.38 -11.20 1.59
CA PHE A 34 15.44 -9.93 0.86
C PHE A 34 16.79 -9.69 0.17
N SER A 35 17.64 -10.72 0.05
CA SER A 35 18.84 -10.69 -0.80
C SER A 35 18.47 -10.59 -2.27
N ASP A 36 19.41 -10.21 -3.15
CA ASP A 36 19.16 -10.15 -4.59
C ASP A 36 18.78 -11.52 -5.15
N GLU A 37 19.45 -12.58 -4.69
CA GLU A 37 19.19 -13.95 -5.11
C GLU A 37 17.81 -14.45 -4.68
N ALA A 38 17.37 -14.11 -3.46
CA ALA A 38 16.05 -14.49 -2.96
C ALA A 38 14.95 -13.73 -3.70
N LEU A 39 15.11 -12.42 -3.91
CA LEU A 39 14.17 -11.60 -4.67
C LEU A 39 14.11 -12.00 -6.14
N ALA A 40 15.24 -12.38 -6.76
CA ALA A 40 15.24 -12.91 -8.13
C ALA A 40 14.41 -14.19 -8.23
N ARG A 41 14.64 -15.16 -7.33
CA ARG A 41 13.83 -16.40 -7.26
C ARG A 41 12.35 -16.11 -7.01
N LEU A 42 12.04 -15.14 -6.16
CA LEU A 42 10.66 -14.74 -5.89
C LEU A 42 9.98 -14.18 -7.14
N ILE A 43 10.65 -13.27 -7.88
CA ILE A 43 10.16 -12.71 -9.14
C ILE A 43 9.81 -13.81 -10.12
N GLU A 44 10.71 -14.78 -10.33
CA GLU A 44 10.53 -15.90 -11.26
C GLU A 44 9.34 -16.81 -10.89
N LYS A 45 9.10 -17.01 -9.59
CA LYS A 45 8.01 -17.88 -9.11
C LYS A 45 6.68 -17.14 -8.97
N THR A 46 6.67 -15.81 -9.01
CA THR A 46 5.45 -15.03 -8.79
C THR A 46 4.53 -15.09 -10.02
N PRO A 47 3.29 -15.59 -9.87
CA PRO A 47 2.35 -15.65 -10.99
C PRO A 47 1.93 -14.25 -11.44
N ARG A 48 1.57 -14.10 -12.72
CA ARG A 48 1.19 -12.82 -13.33
C ARG A 48 0.08 -12.09 -12.55
N SER A 49 -0.81 -12.83 -11.91
CA SER A 49 -1.89 -12.26 -11.07
C SER A 49 -1.38 -11.54 -9.81
N ASN A 50 -0.18 -11.85 -9.36
CA ASN A 50 0.34 -11.42 -8.05
C ASN A 50 1.42 -10.35 -8.15
N TYR A 51 1.70 -9.83 -9.34
CA TYR A 51 2.61 -8.71 -9.46
C TYR A 51 2.05 -7.58 -10.33
N HIS A 52 2.53 -6.38 -10.08
CA HIS A 52 2.42 -5.21 -10.95
C HIS A 52 3.81 -4.69 -11.26
N VAL A 53 4.01 -4.26 -12.49
CA VAL A 53 5.17 -3.48 -12.91
C VAL A 53 4.65 -2.15 -13.40
N ASN A 54 5.20 -1.08 -12.88
CA ASN A 54 4.70 0.26 -13.17
C ASN A 54 5.84 1.19 -13.54
N THR A 55 5.51 2.23 -14.27
CA THR A 55 6.37 3.38 -14.56
C THR A 55 5.52 4.64 -14.68
N HIS A 56 6.15 5.79 -14.71
CA HIS A 56 5.56 7.08 -15.06
C HIS A 56 6.56 7.92 -15.84
N ASP A 57 6.13 9.03 -16.42
CA ASP A 57 7.01 9.96 -17.12
C ASP A 57 8.06 10.56 -16.16
N LEU A 58 9.28 10.78 -16.66
CA LEU A 58 10.40 11.30 -15.89
C LEU A 58 10.27 12.80 -15.56
N VAL A 59 9.54 13.54 -16.39
CA VAL A 59 9.39 15.00 -16.30
C VAL A 59 8.00 15.37 -15.80
N ASN A 60 6.96 14.86 -16.47
CA ASN A 60 5.56 15.08 -16.09
C ASN A 60 5.10 13.95 -15.16
N ILE A 61 5.54 14.03 -13.90
CA ILE A 61 5.23 13.03 -12.87
C ILE A 61 3.78 13.22 -12.41
N SER A 62 2.86 12.48 -13.00
CA SER A 62 1.43 12.53 -12.70
C SER A 62 0.76 11.17 -12.89
N LYS A 63 -0.42 10.98 -12.32
CA LYS A 63 -1.19 9.74 -12.53
C LYS A 63 -1.55 9.53 -14.01
N SER A 64 -1.72 10.57 -14.79
CA SER A 64 -2.02 10.46 -16.23
C SER A 64 -0.88 9.86 -17.04
N THR A 65 0.34 9.84 -16.49
CA THR A 65 1.53 9.23 -17.09
C THR A 65 1.85 7.85 -16.53
N TRP A 66 1.03 7.33 -15.60
CA TRP A 66 1.15 5.98 -15.06
C TRP A 66 0.90 4.93 -16.14
N ARG A 67 1.78 3.95 -16.20
CA ARG A 67 1.71 2.82 -17.14
C ARG A 67 1.90 1.51 -16.39
N ASP A 68 1.24 0.46 -16.87
CA ASP A 68 1.38 -0.90 -16.39
C ASP A 68 2.19 -1.75 -17.37
N GLY A 69 3.03 -2.62 -16.84
CA GLY A 69 3.91 -3.49 -17.62
C GLY A 69 3.90 -4.95 -17.16
N GLU A 70 4.79 -5.71 -17.74
CA GLU A 70 5.04 -7.12 -17.40
C GLU A 70 6.53 -7.46 -17.43
N PHE A 71 6.91 -8.59 -16.81
CA PHE A 71 8.30 -9.05 -16.83
C PHE A 71 8.71 -9.68 -18.17
N GLY A 72 7.76 -10.28 -18.92
CA GLY A 72 8.09 -11.16 -20.03
C GLY A 72 8.78 -12.44 -19.56
N ASP A 73 9.66 -12.99 -20.40
CA ASP A 73 10.43 -14.23 -20.16
C ASP A 73 11.81 -13.97 -19.54
N LEU A 74 11.96 -12.87 -18.77
CA LEU A 74 13.23 -12.50 -18.14
C LEU A 74 13.48 -13.32 -16.87
N SER A 75 14.77 -13.59 -16.59
CA SER A 75 15.15 -14.07 -15.25
C SER A 75 14.94 -12.99 -14.19
N GLY A 76 14.79 -13.40 -12.94
CA GLY A 76 14.64 -12.45 -11.83
C GLY A 76 15.82 -11.50 -11.70
N GLU A 77 17.04 -11.97 -11.97
CA GLU A 77 18.24 -11.13 -11.98
C GLU A 77 18.18 -10.04 -13.08
N GLN A 78 17.68 -10.40 -14.27
CA GLN A 78 17.50 -9.45 -15.36
C GLN A 78 16.46 -8.39 -15.02
N VAL A 79 15.37 -8.80 -14.36
CA VAL A 79 14.34 -7.87 -13.86
C VAL A 79 14.92 -6.94 -12.79
N LEU A 80 15.66 -7.46 -11.81
CA LEU A 80 16.31 -6.63 -10.78
C LEU A 80 17.32 -5.66 -11.38
N LYS A 81 18.07 -6.08 -12.42
CA LYS A 81 18.96 -5.19 -13.16
C LYS A 81 18.18 -4.04 -13.79
N ALA A 82 17.07 -4.32 -14.46
CA ALA A 82 16.25 -3.29 -15.08
C ALA A 82 15.67 -2.30 -14.05
N VAL A 83 15.30 -2.77 -12.84
CA VAL A 83 14.89 -1.88 -11.75
C VAL A 83 16.05 -1.03 -11.24
N ARG A 84 17.23 -1.62 -11.07
CA ARG A 84 18.40 -0.91 -10.53
C ARG A 84 18.84 0.23 -11.42
N ASP A 85 18.83 0.01 -12.72
CA ASP A 85 19.41 0.92 -13.73
C ASP A 85 18.37 1.79 -14.44
N GLY A 86 17.07 1.44 -14.32
CA GLY A 86 15.97 2.04 -15.08
C GLY A 86 15.08 2.97 -14.27
N HIS A 87 13.80 3.03 -14.70
CA HIS A 87 12.76 3.87 -14.10
C HIS A 87 11.42 3.11 -13.98
N ILE A 88 11.44 2.03 -13.23
CA ILE A 88 10.29 1.14 -13.00
C ILE A 88 10.18 0.77 -11.52
N TRP A 89 9.00 0.36 -11.09
CA TRP A 89 8.81 -0.27 -9.80
C TRP A 89 7.91 -1.49 -9.90
N ILE A 90 8.11 -2.40 -8.96
CA ILE A 90 7.46 -3.70 -8.91
C ILE A 90 6.76 -3.82 -7.57
N ASN A 91 5.51 -4.28 -7.61
CA ASN A 91 4.72 -4.65 -6.44
C ASN A 91 4.46 -6.15 -6.49
N ILE A 92 5.07 -6.94 -5.61
CA ILE A 92 4.80 -8.38 -5.48
C ILE A 92 3.81 -8.56 -4.34
N GLN A 93 2.59 -8.88 -4.68
CA GLN A 93 1.49 -9.11 -3.75
C GLN A 93 1.46 -10.59 -3.33
N ARG A 94 1.14 -10.85 -2.07
CA ARG A 94 1.01 -12.21 -1.54
C ARG A 94 2.24 -13.08 -1.85
N PRO A 95 3.46 -12.63 -1.47
CA PRO A 95 4.69 -13.36 -1.80
C PRO A 95 4.71 -14.80 -1.26
N TRP A 96 3.93 -15.10 -0.21
CA TRP A 96 3.79 -16.46 0.34
C TRP A 96 3.15 -17.48 -0.61
N GLU A 97 2.46 -17.06 -1.66
CA GLU A 97 1.96 -17.97 -2.70
C GLU A 97 3.08 -18.48 -3.61
N ALA A 98 4.17 -17.74 -3.71
CA ALA A 98 5.36 -18.13 -4.46
C ALA A 98 6.40 -18.84 -3.55
N ASP A 99 6.54 -18.39 -2.29
CA ASP A 99 7.42 -18.98 -1.30
C ASP A 99 6.84 -18.80 0.12
N LYS A 100 6.52 -19.92 0.77
CA LYS A 100 5.90 -19.97 2.10
C LYS A 100 6.70 -19.19 3.17
N ALA A 101 8.02 -19.10 3.04
CA ALA A 101 8.87 -18.42 4.02
C ALA A 101 8.46 -16.94 4.24
N TYR A 102 7.95 -16.28 3.21
CA TYR A 102 7.39 -14.90 3.36
C TYR A 102 6.12 -14.88 4.20
N GLY A 103 5.33 -15.95 4.18
CA GLY A 103 4.16 -16.11 5.06
C GLY A 103 4.55 -16.25 6.51
N ASP A 104 5.58 -17.09 6.78
CA ASP A 104 6.10 -17.31 8.14
C ASP A 104 6.65 -15.97 8.72
N VAL A 105 7.33 -15.16 7.90
CA VAL A 105 7.78 -13.80 8.30
C VAL A 105 6.58 -12.89 8.56
N LEU A 106 5.55 -12.89 7.72
CA LEU A 106 4.35 -12.07 7.92
C LEU A 106 3.67 -12.41 9.24
N ASP A 107 3.52 -13.70 9.56
CA ASP A 107 2.91 -14.16 10.81
C ASP A 107 3.74 -13.69 12.02
N GLN A 108 5.08 -13.81 11.95
CA GLN A 108 5.97 -13.32 13.00
C GLN A 108 5.85 -11.80 13.18
N MET A 109 5.81 -11.02 12.09
CA MET A 109 5.62 -9.57 12.14
C MET A 109 4.38 -9.20 12.94
N PHE A 110 3.24 -9.82 12.64
CA PHE A 110 1.98 -9.52 13.33
C PHE A 110 1.96 -10.03 14.77
N GLN A 111 2.55 -11.19 15.05
CA GLN A 111 2.69 -11.71 16.43
C GLN A 111 3.51 -10.75 17.29
N GLU A 112 4.66 -10.29 16.81
CA GLU A 112 5.50 -9.35 17.56
C GLU A 112 4.86 -7.97 17.70
N MET A 113 4.15 -7.48 16.67
CA MET A 113 3.35 -6.23 16.79
C MET A 113 2.27 -6.36 17.88
N GLN A 114 1.54 -7.48 17.92
CA GLN A 114 0.52 -7.73 18.95
C GLN A 114 1.13 -7.87 20.35
N ALA A 115 2.30 -8.49 20.47
CA ALA A 115 3.00 -8.61 21.73
C ALA A 115 3.46 -7.25 22.29
N ASN A 116 3.88 -6.34 21.40
CA ASN A 116 4.33 -5.00 21.78
C ASN A 116 3.19 -3.99 21.95
N VAL A 117 2.06 -4.19 21.25
CA VAL A 117 0.89 -3.31 21.28
C VAL A 117 -0.35 -4.11 21.69
N PRO A 118 -0.65 -4.27 22.99
CA PRO A 118 -1.76 -5.11 23.45
C PRO A 118 -3.15 -4.74 22.93
N SER A 119 -3.35 -3.47 22.54
CA SER A 119 -4.59 -2.99 21.92
C SER A 119 -4.68 -3.30 20.41
N PHE A 120 -3.60 -3.71 19.79
CA PHE A 120 -3.55 -4.03 18.37
C PHE A 120 -4.15 -5.42 18.13
N THR A 121 -5.20 -5.45 17.34
CA THR A 121 -5.88 -6.69 16.94
C THR A 121 -5.99 -6.75 15.42
N THR A 122 -5.94 -7.94 14.87
CA THR A 122 -6.12 -8.13 13.43
C THR A 122 -7.12 -9.26 13.13
N MET A 123 -7.57 -9.31 11.90
CA MET A 123 -8.22 -10.47 11.30
C MET A 123 -7.15 -11.22 10.52
N PRO A 124 -6.58 -12.34 11.02
CA PRO A 124 -5.40 -12.96 10.42
C PRO A 124 -5.56 -13.33 8.94
N ASP A 125 -6.76 -13.77 8.54
CA ASP A 125 -7.11 -14.08 7.14
C ASP A 125 -7.14 -12.83 6.21
N LYS A 126 -7.01 -11.64 6.78
CA LYS A 126 -6.97 -10.35 6.06
C LYS A 126 -5.60 -9.67 6.13
N ASN A 127 -4.66 -10.27 6.86
CA ASN A 127 -3.30 -9.74 6.90
C ASN A 127 -2.63 -9.95 5.54
N LYS A 128 -1.93 -8.94 5.06
CA LYS A 128 -1.24 -9.02 3.78
C LYS A 128 0.16 -8.41 3.87
N MET A 129 1.00 -8.85 2.96
CA MET A 129 2.30 -8.27 2.67
C MET A 129 2.41 -8.02 1.18
N THR A 130 2.96 -6.88 0.82
CA THR A 130 3.41 -6.56 -0.54
C THR A 130 4.88 -6.19 -0.48
N ILE A 131 5.69 -6.76 -1.36
CA ILE A 131 7.10 -6.40 -1.53
C ILE A 131 7.20 -5.38 -2.65
N LEU A 132 7.82 -4.25 -2.36
CA LEU A 132 8.01 -3.13 -3.27
C LEU A 132 9.48 -3.06 -3.66
N ILE A 133 9.79 -3.24 -4.95
CA ILE A 133 11.15 -3.09 -5.49
C ILE A 133 11.11 -1.97 -6.52
N SER A 134 11.86 -0.92 -6.31
CA SER A 134 11.72 0.29 -7.11
C SER A 134 13.04 0.97 -7.46
N SER A 135 13.11 1.51 -8.66
CA SER A 135 14.25 2.26 -9.19
C SER A 135 14.57 3.48 -8.32
N PRO A 136 15.82 4.00 -8.42
CA PRO A 136 16.16 5.31 -7.87
C PRO A 136 15.20 6.39 -8.37
N LYS A 137 14.92 7.39 -7.53
CA LYS A 137 14.14 8.59 -7.86
C LYS A 137 12.68 8.35 -8.29
N ILE A 138 12.16 7.14 -8.13
CA ILE A 138 10.73 6.87 -8.31
C ILE A 138 9.94 7.68 -7.28
N LYS A 139 8.83 8.26 -7.75
CA LYS A 139 7.86 8.94 -6.90
C LYS A 139 6.52 8.21 -6.94
N VAL A 140 5.93 8.03 -5.77
CA VAL A 140 4.54 7.55 -5.65
C VAL A 140 3.67 8.74 -5.29
N PHE A 141 2.62 8.95 -6.07
CA PHE A 141 1.75 10.12 -5.95
C PHE A 141 1.00 10.14 -4.62
N TYR A 142 0.46 11.32 -4.32
CA TYR A 142 -0.42 11.53 -3.18
C TYR A 142 -1.62 10.56 -3.25
N HIS A 143 -1.79 9.75 -2.23
CA HIS A 143 -2.84 8.74 -2.13
C HIS A 143 -3.14 8.41 -0.67
N CYS A 144 -4.19 7.64 -0.44
CA CYS A 144 -4.49 7.08 0.88
C CYS A 144 -4.89 5.62 0.75
N ASP A 145 -4.47 4.80 1.70
CA ASP A 145 -4.80 3.39 1.76
C ASP A 145 -6.07 3.14 2.58
N ILE A 146 -6.84 2.13 2.19
CA ILE A 146 -8.07 1.77 2.89
C ILE A 146 -7.80 0.94 4.16
N PRO A 147 -6.96 -0.12 4.14
CA PRO A 147 -6.64 -0.90 5.34
C PRO A 147 -5.68 -0.16 6.27
N GLY A 148 -5.51 -0.66 7.49
CA GLY A 148 -4.41 -0.22 8.33
C GLY A 148 -3.09 -0.70 7.77
N GLN A 149 -2.07 0.15 7.72
CA GLN A 149 -0.81 -0.14 7.06
C GLN A 149 0.42 0.16 7.92
N ALA A 150 1.52 -0.52 7.59
CA ALA A 150 2.86 -0.14 7.98
C ALA A 150 3.82 -0.31 6.81
N LEU A 151 4.80 0.59 6.70
CA LEU A 151 5.85 0.59 5.69
C LEU A 151 7.19 0.21 6.35
N TRP A 152 7.88 -0.77 5.79
CA TRP A 152 9.12 -1.34 6.30
C TRP A 152 10.23 -1.16 5.28
N GLN A 153 11.25 -0.39 5.62
CA GLN A 153 12.37 -0.13 4.72
C GLN A 153 13.44 -1.22 4.87
N ILE A 154 13.70 -1.94 3.80
CA ILE A 154 14.65 -3.06 3.77
C ILE A 154 15.99 -2.65 3.17
N ARG A 155 15.97 -1.99 2.00
CA ARG A 155 17.18 -1.51 1.32
C ARG A 155 16.94 -0.18 0.64
N GLY A 156 18.02 0.60 0.51
CA GLY A 156 17.94 1.96 -0.01
C GLY A 156 17.29 2.91 0.99
N ARG A 157 17.02 4.11 0.55
CA ARG A 157 16.41 5.16 1.37
C ARG A 157 15.25 5.80 0.63
N LYS A 158 14.20 6.15 1.36
CA LYS A 158 13.07 6.88 0.80
C LYS A 158 12.58 7.96 1.74
N ARG A 159 12.04 9.00 1.16
CA ARG A 159 11.33 10.06 1.87
C ARG A 159 9.84 9.83 1.79
N VAL A 160 9.18 9.82 2.93
CA VAL A 160 7.72 9.65 3.04
C VAL A 160 7.15 10.94 3.60
N TYR A 161 6.17 11.49 2.91
CA TYR A 161 5.39 12.64 3.37
C TYR A 161 4.04 12.12 3.83
N ILE A 162 3.71 12.32 5.08
CA ILE A 162 2.46 11.86 5.69
C ILE A 162 1.65 13.07 6.11
N TYR A 163 0.40 13.14 5.67
CA TYR A 163 -0.48 14.28 5.88
C TYR A 163 -1.58 13.97 6.88
N PRO A 164 -2.21 14.99 7.48
CA PRO A 164 -3.37 14.79 8.35
C PRO A 164 -4.49 14.05 7.61
N ASN A 165 -5.11 13.05 8.26
CA ASN A 165 -6.19 12.25 7.69
C ASN A 165 -7.58 12.91 7.82
N SER A 166 -7.64 14.21 7.67
CA SER A 166 -8.83 15.05 7.81
C SER A 166 -8.89 16.12 6.73
N GLU A 167 -10.03 16.76 6.56
CA GLU A 167 -10.15 17.91 5.67
C GLU A 167 -9.21 19.05 6.09
N PRO A 168 -8.60 19.73 5.14
CA PRO A 168 -8.80 19.64 3.68
C PRO A 168 -7.96 18.55 2.99
N PHE A 169 -7.05 17.87 3.69
CA PHE A 169 -6.09 16.90 3.11
C PHE A 169 -6.77 15.63 2.61
N LEU A 170 -7.80 15.14 3.30
CA LEU A 170 -8.61 14.02 2.88
C LEU A 170 -10.10 14.35 3.07
N LYS A 171 -10.81 14.57 1.97
CA LYS A 171 -12.24 14.86 2.00
C LYS A 171 -13.03 13.57 2.23
N ASN A 172 -14.04 13.64 3.11
CA ASN A 172 -14.92 12.51 3.37
C ASN A 172 -15.59 11.98 2.09
N GLU A 173 -15.96 12.86 1.17
CA GLU A 173 -16.58 12.49 -0.11
C GLU A 173 -15.63 11.71 -1.02
N GLU A 174 -14.34 12.05 -1.05
CA GLU A 174 -13.34 11.34 -1.84
C GLU A 174 -13.13 9.94 -1.27
N MET A 175 -12.98 9.81 0.06
CA MET A 175 -12.86 8.53 0.72
C MET A 175 -14.09 7.62 0.50
N GLU A 176 -15.31 8.18 0.55
CA GLU A 176 -16.54 7.46 0.24
C GLU A 176 -16.57 6.98 -1.22
N LYS A 177 -16.11 7.79 -2.18
CA LYS A 177 -16.00 7.41 -3.59
C LYS A 177 -14.98 6.30 -3.82
N ILE A 178 -13.82 6.33 -3.15
CA ILE A 178 -12.82 5.24 -3.20
C ILE A 178 -13.45 3.94 -2.72
N ILE A 179 -14.07 3.96 -1.54
CA ILE A 179 -14.71 2.79 -0.93
C ILE A 179 -15.84 2.20 -1.79
N LEU A 180 -16.54 3.03 -2.54
CA LEU A 180 -17.54 2.61 -3.52
C LEU A 180 -16.94 2.15 -4.87
N GLY A 181 -15.63 2.30 -5.07
CA GLY A 181 -14.95 2.00 -6.33
C GLY A 181 -15.32 2.96 -7.47
N ARG A 182 -15.66 4.21 -7.14
CA ARG A 182 -15.97 5.28 -8.10
C ARG A 182 -14.72 5.97 -8.61
N ILE A 183 -13.74 6.15 -7.75
CA ILE A 183 -12.42 6.68 -8.04
C ILE A 183 -11.36 5.76 -7.43
N ASP A 184 -10.14 5.89 -7.88
CA ASP A 184 -8.97 5.19 -7.35
C ASP A 184 -8.37 5.93 -6.14
N GLU A 185 -7.57 5.24 -5.33
CA GLU A 185 -6.88 5.80 -4.16
C GLU A 185 -5.94 6.97 -4.51
N HIS A 186 -5.43 7.01 -5.76
CA HIS A 186 -4.58 8.07 -6.29
C HIS A 186 -5.39 9.22 -6.96
N ASP A 187 -6.72 9.20 -6.93
CA ASP A 187 -7.57 10.26 -7.51
C ASP A 187 -7.99 11.31 -6.48
N ILE A 188 -7.50 11.25 -5.25
CA ILE A 188 -7.77 12.27 -4.23
C ILE A 188 -7.06 13.58 -4.55
N THR A 189 -7.68 14.67 -4.13
CA THR A 189 -7.17 16.03 -4.40
C THR A 189 -5.87 16.27 -3.64
N TYR A 190 -4.83 16.71 -4.35
CA TYR A 190 -3.60 17.22 -3.80
C TYR A 190 -3.42 18.69 -4.14
N GLN A 191 -2.87 19.46 -3.21
CA GLN A 191 -2.46 20.85 -3.38
C GLN A 191 -1.01 20.99 -2.90
N GLU A 192 -0.16 21.74 -3.61
CA GLU A 192 1.26 21.88 -3.25
C GLU A 192 1.47 22.37 -1.81
N TRP A 193 0.60 23.29 -1.34
CA TRP A 193 0.69 23.81 0.03
C TRP A 193 0.38 22.76 1.13
N TYR A 194 -0.14 21.57 0.76
CA TYR A 194 -0.30 20.48 1.73
C TYR A 194 1.05 20.06 2.31
N ASP A 195 2.13 20.20 1.56
CA ASP A 195 3.47 19.85 1.99
C ASP A 195 3.95 20.64 3.23
N ASP A 196 3.42 21.84 3.44
CA ASP A 196 3.69 22.64 4.63
C ASP A 196 3.16 22.00 5.94
N TYR A 197 2.27 21.03 5.82
CA TYR A 197 1.62 20.30 6.92
C TYR A 197 2.00 18.83 6.98
N ALA A 198 2.86 18.38 6.11
CA ALA A 198 3.32 17.00 6.08
C ALA A 198 4.33 16.73 7.20
N GLU A 199 4.18 15.60 7.89
CA GLU A 199 5.28 15.02 8.63
C GLU A 199 6.18 14.26 7.65
N ILE A 200 7.46 14.65 7.59
CA ILE A 200 8.41 14.11 6.63
C ILE A 200 9.34 13.13 7.34
N LEU A 201 9.36 11.90 6.87
CA LEU A 201 10.22 10.85 7.39
C LEU A 201 11.21 10.41 6.31
N ASP A 202 12.50 10.42 6.64
CA ASP A 202 13.54 9.77 5.85
C ASP A 202 13.75 8.35 6.40
N LEU A 203 13.26 7.35 5.68
CA LEU A 203 13.35 5.95 6.09
C LEU A 203 14.66 5.33 5.60
N GLU A 204 15.45 4.88 6.56
CA GLU A 204 16.69 4.09 6.37
C GLU A 204 16.39 2.58 6.47
N PRO A 205 17.24 1.70 5.91
CA PRO A 205 17.11 0.26 6.13
C PRO A 205 16.99 -0.10 7.62
N GLY A 206 16.04 -0.97 7.94
CA GLY A 206 15.75 -1.36 9.32
C GLY A 206 14.75 -0.43 10.02
N THR A 207 14.14 0.53 9.32
CA THR A 207 13.10 1.40 9.89
C THR A 207 11.71 0.99 9.40
N MET A 208 10.78 0.79 10.34
CA MET A 208 9.35 0.66 10.08
C MET A 208 8.66 1.99 10.43
N SER A 209 7.68 2.40 9.64
CA SER A 209 6.76 3.49 9.95
C SER A 209 5.31 3.03 9.87
N HIS A 210 4.49 3.52 10.81
CA HIS A 210 3.05 3.34 10.83
C HIS A 210 2.37 4.67 11.13
N TRP A 211 1.22 4.92 10.52
CA TRP A 211 0.45 6.15 10.66
C TRP A 211 -1.05 5.88 10.80
N PRO A 212 -1.83 6.87 11.27
CA PRO A 212 -3.28 6.72 11.42
C PRO A 212 -3.96 6.29 10.12
N ILE A 213 -5.04 5.52 10.26
CA ILE A 213 -5.79 4.98 9.12
C ILE A 213 -6.16 6.08 8.12
N ASN A 214 -6.06 5.73 6.84
CA ASN A 214 -6.33 6.59 5.70
C ASN A 214 -5.49 7.89 5.68
N GLY A 215 -4.39 7.98 6.45
CA GLY A 215 -3.46 9.11 6.34
C GLY A 215 -2.94 9.24 4.91
N PRO A 216 -3.27 10.34 4.20
CA PRO A 216 -2.73 10.54 2.87
C PRO A 216 -1.22 10.61 2.92
N HIS A 217 -0.56 10.10 1.90
CA HIS A 217 0.88 10.11 1.85
C HIS A 217 1.40 10.08 0.42
N ARG A 218 2.63 10.52 0.24
CA ARG A 218 3.40 10.38 -0.99
C ARG A 218 4.83 9.96 -0.68
N ILE A 219 5.51 9.37 -1.65
CA ILE A 219 6.83 8.78 -1.42
C ILE A 219 7.78 9.21 -2.52
N GLU A 220 9.04 9.43 -2.15
CA GLU A 220 10.14 9.68 -3.07
C GLU A 220 11.32 8.77 -2.73
N ASN A 221 11.75 7.95 -3.68
CA ASN A 221 13.00 7.21 -3.53
C ASN A 221 14.19 8.14 -3.71
N LEU A 222 15.25 7.91 -2.93
CA LEU A 222 16.52 8.59 -3.12
C LEU A 222 17.35 7.92 -4.22
N ASP A 223 18.67 8.03 -4.16
CA ASP A 223 19.58 7.80 -5.29
C ASP A 223 19.94 6.33 -5.58
N VAL A 224 19.34 5.38 -4.89
CA VAL A 224 19.60 3.94 -5.08
C VAL A 224 18.30 3.15 -5.23
N MET A 225 18.41 1.93 -5.78
CA MET A 225 17.29 0.98 -5.79
C MET A 225 16.77 0.75 -4.37
N ASN A 226 15.46 0.77 -4.22
CA ASN A 226 14.79 0.57 -2.95
C ASN A 226 14.08 -0.79 -2.90
N VAL A 227 14.14 -1.45 -1.75
CA VAL A 227 13.29 -2.58 -1.38
C VAL A 227 12.58 -2.23 -0.09
N SER A 228 11.26 -2.37 -0.09
CA SER A 228 10.41 -2.14 1.08
C SER A 228 9.31 -3.18 1.16
N LEU A 229 8.70 -3.30 2.31
CA LEU A 229 7.47 -4.05 2.50
C LEU A 229 6.36 -3.09 2.90
N THR A 230 5.14 -3.37 2.46
CA THR A 230 3.94 -2.89 3.13
C THR A 230 3.22 -4.06 3.78
N THR A 231 2.75 -3.86 4.99
CA THR A 231 1.82 -4.80 5.65
C THR A 231 0.47 -4.14 5.80
N GLU A 232 -0.57 -4.88 5.45
CA GLU A 232 -1.96 -4.46 5.59
C GLU A 232 -2.65 -5.31 6.65
N HIS A 233 -3.52 -4.68 7.44
CA HIS A 233 -4.35 -5.39 8.40
C HIS A 233 -5.77 -4.85 8.45
N TRP A 234 -6.66 -5.72 8.90
CA TRP A 234 -8.04 -5.38 9.23
C TRP A 234 -8.36 -5.80 10.67
N ASN A 235 -9.19 -5.01 11.32
CA ASN A 235 -9.82 -5.37 12.60
C ASN A 235 -11.30 -4.95 12.57
N THR A 236 -12.00 -5.16 13.68
CA THR A 236 -13.42 -4.82 13.77
C THR A 236 -13.68 -3.33 13.60
N ASP A 237 -12.83 -2.48 14.18
CA ASP A 237 -13.00 -1.02 14.10
C ASP A 237 -12.76 -0.50 12.68
N LEU A 238 -11.71 -0.97 12.01
CA LEU A 238 -11.42 -0.64 10.62
C LEU A 238 -12.55 -1.09 9.70
N ARG A 239 -13.06 -2.29 9.90
CA ARG A 239 -14.22 -2.80 9.15
C ARG A 239 -15.48 -1.95 9.37
N ASN A 240 -15.74 -1.54 10.60
CA ASN A 240 -16.86 -0.67 10.93
C ASN A 240 -16.70 0.71 10.30
N HIS A 241 -15.50 1.29 10.39
CA HIS A 241 -15.15 2.56 9.75
C HIS A 241 -15.39 2.50 8.23
N TYR A 242 -14.90 1.45 7.56
CA TYR A 242 -15.16 1.19 6.15
C TYR A 242 -16.66 1.11 5.84
N ALA A 243 -17.43 0.34 6.64
CA ALA A 243 -18.85 0.14 6.40
C ALA A 243 -19.67 1.43 6.61
N VAL A 244 -19.29 2.28 7.56
CA VAL A 244 -19.91 3.61 7.78
C VAL A 244 -19.69 4.51 6.57
N ARG A 245 -18.45 4.59 6.06
CA ARG A 245 -18.13 5.39 4.86
C ARG A 245 -18.79 4.82 3.61
N TYR A 246 -18.86 3.49 3.47
CA TYR A 246 -19.61 2.83 2.40
C TYR A 246 -21.09 3.24 2.42
N ALA A 247 -21.75 3.18 3.58
CA ALA A 247 -23.15 3.58 3.75
C ALA A 247 -23.35 5.08 3.47
N ASN A 248 -22.45 5.93 3.94
CA ASN A 248 -22.48 7.36 3.68
C ASN A 248 -22.37 7.66 2.18
N GLY A 249 -21.45 6.98 1.47
CA GLY A 249 -21.34 7.10 0.02
C GLY A 249 -22.63 6.70 -0.71
N LEU A 250 -23.31 5.63 -0.30
CA LEU A 250 -24.62 5.26 -0.86
C LEU A 250 -25.67 6.32 -0.59
N LEU A 251 -25.72 6.89 0.62
CA LEU A 251 -26.67 7.95 0.97
C LEU A 251 -26.43 9.21 0.14
N ARG A 252 -25.16 9.55 -0.09
CA ARG A 252 -24.77 10.68 -0.92
C ARG A 252 -25.14 10.46 -2.38
N ASP A 253 -24.79 9.31 -2.94
CA ASP A 253 -25.05 8.97 -4.36
C ASP A 253 -26.56 8.87 -4.64
N SER A 254 -27.35 8.25 -3.74
CA SER A 254 -28.75 7.95 -3.98
C SER A 254 -29.71 9.06 -3.57
N PHE A 255 -29.37 9.84 -2.53
CA PHE A 255 -30.27 10.82 -1.91
C PHE A 255 -29.69 12.25 -1.86
N GLY A 256 -28.47 12.45 -2.32
CA GLY A 256 -27.85 13.79 -2.40
C GLY A 256 -27.49 14.40 -1.04
N PHE A 257 -27.35 13.62 0.02
CA PHE A 257 -26.96 14.13 1.34
C PHE A 257 -25.57 14.79 1.28
N LYS A 258 -25.46 16.03 1.71
CA LYS A 258 -24.20 16.79 1.66
C LYS A 258 -23.36 16.65 2.94
N LYS A 259 -24.02 16.60 4.10
CA LYS A 259 -23.35 16.50 5.41
C LYS A 259 -23.74 15.20 6.09
N LEU A 260 -22.77 14.30 6.28
CA LEU A 260 -22.97 13.00 6.88
C LEU A 260 -21.92 12.80 7.97
N ALA A 261 -22.40 12.46 9.17
CA ALA A 261 -21.50 12.08 10.27
C ALA A 261 -20.89 10.69 10.04
N THR A 262 -19.71 10.47 10.61
CA THR A 262 -19.00 9.19 10.62
C THR A 262 -19.02 8.59 12.04
N PRO A 263 -20.18 8.07 12.52
CA PRO A 263 -20.32 7.59 13.89
C PRO A 263 -19.47 6.34 14.13
N THR A 264 -18.80 6.31 15.29
CA THR A 264 -17.99 5.18 15.76
C THR A 264 -18.70 4.31 16.79
N SER A 265 -19.88 4.75 17.27
CA SER A 265 -20.68 4.05 18.30
C SER A 265 -22.16 4.43 18.20
N GLY A 266 -22.99 3.74 18.98
CA GLY A 266 -24.41 4.03 19.16
C GLY A 266 -25.27 3.75 17.92
N PHE A 267 -26.53 4.22 17.95
CA PHE A 267 -27.54 3.96 16.90
C PHE A 267 -27.05 4.36 15.49
N GLY A 268 -26.35 5.49 15.38
CA GLY A 268 -25.82 5.97 14.09
C GLY A 268 -24.87 4.97 13.44
N LEU A 269 -23.99 4.31 14.19
CA LEU A 269 -23.13 3.25 13.69
C LEU A 269 -23.95 2.06 13.20
N TYR A 270 -24.83 1.51 14.03
CA TYR A 270 -25.62 0.32 13.67
C TYR A 270 -26.51 0.54 12.45
N ALA A 271 -27.10 1.72 12.31
CA ALA A 271 -27.88 2.06 11.12
C ALA A 271 -27.04 2.02 9.82
N ARG A 272 -25.78 2.51 9.87
CA ARG A 272 -24.88 2.45 8.72
C ARG A 272 -24.41 1.03 8.43
N LEU A 273 -24.08 0.27 9.47
CA LEU A 273 -23.72 -1.14 9.31
C LEU A 273 -24.86 -1.95 8.68
N ALA A 274 -26.10 -1.73 9.12
CA ALA A 274 -27.27 -2.36 8.53
C ALA A 274 -27.45 -1.99 7.05
N LEU A 275 -27.36 -0.68 6.71
CA LEU A 275 -27.48 -0.23 5.33
C LEU A 275 -26.38 -0.84 4.43
N ALA A 276 -25.13 -0.81 4.88
CA ALA A 276 -24.01 -1.40 4.14
C ALA A 276 -24.20 -2.92 3.95
N GLY A 277 -24.65 -3.62 4.98
CA GLY A 277 -24.94 -5.06 4.95
C GLY A 277 -26.08 -5.40 3.99
N MET A 278 -27.20 -4.70 4.07
CA MET A 278 -28.34 -4.89 3.18
C MET A 278 -27.97 -4.66 1.72
N HIS A 279 -27.23 -3.58 1.43
CA HIS A 279 -26.79 -3.31 0.05
C HIS A 279 -25.83 -4.39 -0.46
N LYS A 280 -24.96 -4.94 0.40
CA LYS A 280 -24.04 -6.03 0.04
C LYS A 280 -24.80 -7.32 -0.29
N ILE A 281 -25.84 -7.67 0.50
CA ILE A 281 -26.64 -8.89 0.34
C ILE A 281 -27.62 -8.77 -0.83
N SER A 282 -28.12 -7.58 -1.13
CA SER A 282 -29.09 -7.35 -2.22
C SER A 282 -28.56 -7.66 -3.62
N GLY A 283 -27.25 -7.93 -3.78
CA GLY A 283 -26.62 -8.15 -5.08
C GLY A 283 -26.49 -6.87 -5.94
N LEU A 284 -26.91 -5.71 -5.43
CA LEU A 284 -26.78 -4.42 -6.13
C LEU A 284 -25.33 -3.95 -6.21
N ARG A 285 -24.45 -4.47 -5.35
CA ARG A 285 -23.02 -4.22 -5.40
C ARG A 285 -22.42 -4.90 -6.63
N LYS A 286 -22.24 -4.12 -7.70
CA LYS A 286 -21.45 -4.59 -8.86
C LYS A 286 -19.97 -4.52 -8.50
N LEU A 287 -19.35 -5.67 -8.24
CA LEU A 287 -17.90 -5.77 -8.13
C LEU A 287 -17.32 -5.52 -9.53
N LYS A 288 -16.70 -4.37 -9.71
CA LYS A 288 -16.00 -4.05 -10.95
C LYS A 288 -14.66 -4.79 -10.93
N LYS A 289 -14.44 -5.71 -11.87
CA LYS A 289 -13.09 -6.26 -12.05
C LYS A 289 -12.16 -5.13 -12.45
N MET A 290 -11.03 -5.05 -11.77
CA MET A 290 -9.98 -4.10 -12.13
C MET A 290 -9.40 -4.50 -13.47
N LYS A 291 -9.29 -3.55 -14.39
CA LYS A 291 -8.68 -3.73 -15.71
C LYS A 291 -7.45 -2.84 -15.78
N TYR A 292 -6.34 -3.43 -16.14
CA TYR A 292 -5.06 -2.76 -16.31
C TYR A 292 -4.67 -2.79 -17.79
N ASN A 293 -4.23 -1.67 -18.31
CA ASN A 293 -3.75 -1.57 -19.69
C ASN A 293 -2.24 -1.79 -19.68
N VAL A 294 -1.82 -3.02 -19.99
CA VAL A 294 -0.41 -3.39 -20.05
C VAL A 294 0.13 -2.99 -21.42
N ASP A 295 1.12 -2.10 -21.48
CA ASP A 295 1.64 -1.51 -22.72
C ASP A 295 3.17 -1.46 -22.80
N PHE A 296 3.86 -1.98 -21.78
CA PHE A 296 5.31 -2.14 -21.80
C PHE A 296 5.78 -3.47 -21.19
N GLN A 297 6.96 -3.88 -21.55
CA GLN A 297 7.66 -5.05 -21.02
C GLN A 297 9.02 -4.64 -20.47
N VAL A 298 9.40 -5.19 -19.32
CA VAL A 298 10.74 -4.98 -18.73
C VAL A 298 11.81 -5.41 -19.74
N ASP A 299 12.83 -4.58 -19.89
CA ASP A 299 13.96 -4.85 -20.78
C ASP A 299 15.26 -4.22 -20.23
N PRO A 300 16.16 -5.02 -19.64
CA PRO A 300 17.39 -4.52 -19.01
C PRO A 300 18.43 -3.99 -20.02
N SER A 301 18.19 -4.13 -21.32
CA SER A 301 19.02 -3.52 -22.38
C SER A 301 18.68 -2.05 -22.64
N GLN A 302 17.48 -1.63 -22.22
CA GLN A 302 17.02 -0.25 -22.36
C GLN A 302 17.46 0.59 -21.16
N LYS A 303 17.90 1.81 -21.43
CA LYS A 303 18.34 2.75 -20.38
C LYS A 303 17.24 3.06 -19.32
N ILE A 304 15.97 3.04 -19.74
CA ILE A 304 14.82 3.26 -18.87
C ILE A 304 14.28 1.97 -18.23
N GLY A 305 14.88 0.80 -18.55
CA GLY A 305 14.54 -0.50 -17.98
C GLY A 305 13.36 -1.22 -18.63
N PHE A 306 12.76 -0.67 -19.69
CA PHE A 306 11.62 -1.28 -20.39
C PHE A 306 11.54 -0.86 -21.86
N LYS A 307 10.74 -1.60 -22.63
CA LYS A 307 10.36 -1.31 -24.03
C LYS A 307 8.84 -1.34 -24.18
N ASP A 308 8.32 -0.58 -25.13
CA ASP A 308 6.89 -0.62 -25.47
C ASP A 308 6.50 -1.94 -26.13
N ILE A 309 5.29 -2.41 -25.85
CA ILE A 309 4.66 -3.57 -26.48
C ILE A 309 3.25 -3.21 -26.95
N PRO A 310 2.65 -3.99 -27.87
CA PRO A 310 1.24 -3.85 -28.20
C PRO A 310 0.38 -3.96 -26.93
N ALA A 311 -0.42 -2.93 -26.66
CA ALA A 311 -1.21 -2.86 -25.44
C ALA A 311 -2.28 -3.96 -25.37
N TYR A 312 -2.44 -4.55 -24.19
CA TYR A 312 -3.49 -5.51 -23.91
C TYR A 312 -4.15 -5.29 -22.55
N GLN A 313 -5.37 -5.81 -22.36
CA GLN A 313 -6.10 -5.68 -21.11
C GLN A 313 -5.85 -6.88 -20.19
N LEU A 314 -5.32 -6.62 -19.00
CA LEU A 314 -5.22 -7.59 -17.91
C LEU A 314 -6.38 -7.37 -16.94
N SER A 315 -7.16 -8.44 -16.67
CA SER A 315 -8.22 -8.41 -15.65
C SER A 315 -7.78 -9.18 -14.41
N LYS A 316 -7.86 -8.58 -13.25
CA LYS A 316 -7.55 -9.19 -11.95
C LYS A 316 -8.79 -9.23 -11.05
#